data_df05121d0a253ed4c73d7115a2f946a9
#
_entry.id   df05121d0a253ed4c73d7115a2f946a9
#
_cell.length_a   1.000
_cell.length_b   1.000
_cell.length_c   1.000
_cell.angle_alpha   90.00
_cell.angle_beta   90.00
_cell.angle_gamma   90.00
#
_symmetry.space_group_name_H-M   'P 1'
#
loop_
_entity.id
_entity.type
_entity.pdbx_description
1 polymer ?
#
loop_
_entity_poly.entity_id
_entity_poly.type
_entity_poly.pdbx_seq_one_letter_code
_entity_poly.pdbx_strand_id
1 'polypeptide(L)'
;MSGTDSDGVYVESTIIMTTVRVIAPFVFTFGLFVMFHGADSAGGGFQGGVLVAAAVLLLAFAFGIDSTRAWLAGPLTRTAVAGGGAAFAFIGLGAIALDGAFLEYVAYDFGSTGVKYGIELVELGIGAVVSGVLVGLFFSLASGDFTLPAGDAGDDEGDAATSGGEES
;
A
#
# COMPACT_ATOMS: atom_id res chain seq x y z
N MET A 1 17.52 -34.57 -21.66
CA MET A 1 17.39 -34.55 -20.22
C MET A 1 16.58 -33.31 -19.85
N SER A 2 15.43 -33.57 -19.37
CA SER A 2 14.28 -32.70 -19.27
C SER A 2 14.53 -31.53 -18.28
N GLY A 3 14.45 -30.30 -18.80
CA GLY A 3 14.23 -29.14 -17.98
C GLY A 3 12.82 -29.26 -17.41
N THR A 4 12.71 -29.40 -16.10
CA THR A 4 11.45 -29.22 -15.39
C THR A 4 11.17 -27.74 -15.38
N ASP A 5 10.42 -27.26 -16.37
CA ASP A 5 9.73 -25.98 -16.29
C ASP A 5 8.77 -26.07 -15.12
N SER A 6 9.17 -25.47 -14.00
CA SER A 6 8.28 -25.17 -12.89
C SER A 6 7.43 -23.95 -13.27
N ASP A 7 6.68 -24.07 -14.37
CA ASP A 7 5.56 -23.19 -14.63
C ASP A 7 4.56 -23.45 -13.50
N GLY A 8 4.56 -22.54 -12.53
CA GLY A 8 3.56 -22.54 -11.49
C GLY A 8 2.20 -22.63 -12.15
N VAL A 9 1.48 -23.72 -11.87
CA VAL A 9 0.16 -24.00 -12.42
C VAL A 9 -0.77 -22.88 -11.95
N TYR A 10 -0.78 -21.76 -12.66
CA TYR A 10 -1.83 -20.76 -12.55
C TYR A 10 -3.08 -21.37 -13.18
N VAL A 11 -3.92 -21.97 -12.34
CA VAL A 11 -5.22 -22.49 -12.79
C VAL A 11 -6.12 -21.30 -13.06
N GLU A 12 -6.21 -20.91 -14.32
CA GLU A 12 -7.20 -19.94 -14.78
C GLU A 12 -8.61 -20.46 -14.52
N SER A 13 -9.13 -20.20 -13.34
CA SER A 13 -10.51 -20.54 -13.02
C SER A 13 -11.44 -19.49 -13.62
N THR A 14 -12.14 -19.86 -14.70
CA THR A 14 -13.17 -19.00 -15.32
C THR A 14 -14.22 -18.52 -14.32
N ILE A 15 -14.51 -19.33 -13.31
CA ILE A 15 -15.45 -18.99 -12.24
C ILE A 15 -14.90 -17.83 -11.40
N ILE A 16 -13.64 -17.93 -10.97
CA ILE A 16 -12.98 -16.87 -10.18
C ILE A 16 -12.90 -15.58 -10.99
N MET A 17 -12.45 -15.66 -12.24
CA MET A 17 -12.32 -14.48 -13.11
C MET A 17 -13.68 -13.79 -13.33
N THR A 18 -14.74 -14.56 -13.58
CA THR A 18 -16.07 -13.99 -13.77
C THR A 18 -16.61 -13.37 -12.49
N THR A 19 -16.43 -14.04 -11.36
CA THR A 19 -16.86 -13.53 -10.05
C THR A 19 -16.15 -12.24 -9.69
N VAL A 20 -14.83 -12.19 -9.85
CA VAL A 20 -14.03 -11.00 -9.55
C VAL A 20 -14.37 -9.83 -10.47
N ARG A 21 -14.64 -10.06 -11.77
CA ARG A 21 -15.10 -9.01 -12.69
C ARG A 21 -16.35 -8.30 -12.20
N VAL A 22 -17.24 -9.05 -11.55
CA VAL A 22 -18.49 -8.49 -11.02
C VAL A 22 -18.27 -7.83 -9.66
N ILE A 23 -17.53 -8.49 -8.77
CA ILE A 23 -17.38 -8.05 -7.36
C ILE A 23 -16.39 -6.88 -7.21
N ALA A 24 -15.25 -6.90 -7.92
CA ALA A 24 -14.21 -5.89 -7.73
C ALA A 24 -14.69 -4.43 -7.92
N PRO A 25 -15.51 -4.09 -8.94
CA PRO A 25 -16.03 -2.73 -9.06
C PRO A 25 -16.96 -2.33 -7.91
N PHE A 26 -17.73 -3.27 -7.33
CA PHE A 26 -18.55 -2.97 -6.15
C PHE A 26 -17.69 -2.73 -4.90
N VAL A 27 -16.66 -3.55 -4.68
CA VAL A 27 -15.72 -3.35 -3.57
C VAL A 27 -14.98 -2.01 -3.72
N PHE A 28 -14.54 -1.69 -4.94
CA PHE A 28 -13.89 -0.42 -5.24
C PHE A 28 -14.81 0.77 -4.97
N THR A 29 -16.04 0.73 -5.49
CA THR A 29 -17.05 1.79 -5.29
C THR A 29 -17.40 1.93 -3.81
N PHE A 30 -17.55 0.82 -3.09
CA PHE A 30 -17.80 0.84 -1.67
C PHE A 30 -16.62 1.44 -0.90
N GLY A 31 -15.39 1.12 -1.29
CA GLY A 31 -14.18 1.74 -0.72
C GLY A 31 -14.16 3.26 -0.90
N LEU A 32 -14.49 3.75 -2.08
CA LEU A 32 -14.62 5.18 -2.35
C LEU A 32 -15.76 5.80 -1.52
N PHE A 33 -16.91 5.13 -1.43
CA PHE A 33 -18.02 5.60 -0.61
C PHE A 33 -17.59 5.78 0.85
N VAL A 34 -16.93 4.77 1.45
CA VAL A 34 -16.42 4.84 2.83
C VAL A 34 -15.42 5.99 2.98
N MET A 35 -14.56 6.20 1.99
CA MET A 35 -13.56 7.26 1.98
C MET A 35 -14.17 8.66 1.97
N PHE A 36 -15.24 8.87 1.19
CA PHE A 36 -15.93 10.16 1.08
C PHE A 36 -16.98 10.43 2.16
N HIS A 37 -17.23 9.48 3.06
CA HIS A 37 -18.21 9.63 4.14
C HIS A 37 -17.60 9.66 5.53
N GLY A 38 -16.28 9.74 5.64
CA GLY A 38 -15.59 9.71 6.92
C GLY A 38 -15.89 10.89 7.83
N ALA A 39 -16.20 12.06 7.27
CA ALA A 39 -16.59 13.25 8.03
C ALA A 39 -18.00 13.13 8.66
N ASP A 40 -18.87 12.27 8.13
CA ASP A 40 -20.28 12.17 8.53
C ASP A 40 -20.64 10.83 9.21
N SER A 41 -19.80 9.79 9.03
CA SER A 41 -20.11 8.43 9.51
C SER A 41 -18.85 7.67 9.96
N ALA A 42 -19.07 6.49 10.54
CA ALA A 42 -17.99 5.58 10.85
C ALA A 42 -17.32 5.08 9.54
N GLY A 43 -16.06 5.45 9.35
CA GLY A 43 -15.29 5.14 8.14
C GLY A 43 -14.11 6.09 8.03
N GLY A 44 -13.69 6.34 6.80
CA GLY A 44 -12.67 7.32 6.49
C GLY A 44 -11.57 6.80 5.56
N GLY A 45 -10.51 7.60 5.43
CA GLY A 45 -9.45 7.36 4.48
C GLY A 45 -8.75 6.02 4.64
N PHE A 46 -8.48 5.58 5.88
CA PHE A 46 -7.81 4.32 6.11
C PHE A 46 -8.67 3.12 5.65
N GLN A 47 -9.91 3.03 6.12
CA GLN A 47 -10.81 1.92 5.79
C GLN A 47 -11.14 1.90 4.29
N GLY A 48 -11.43 3.07 3.72
CA GLY A 48 -11.67 3.21 2.29
C GLY A 48 -10.43 2.83 1.47
N GLY A 49 -9.24 3.25 1.89
CA GLY A 49 -7.98 2.89 1.26
C GLY A 49 -7.68 1.39 1.26
N VAL A 50 -7.98 0.70 2.37
CA VAL A 50 -7.85 -0.77 2.46
C VAL A 50 -8.81 -1.47 1.50
N LEU A 51 -10.07 -1.01 1.39
CA LEU A 51 -11.04 -1.57 0.46
C LEU A 51 -10.64 -1.36 -1.01
N VAL A 52 -10.12 -0.18 -1.34
CA VAL A 52 -9.56 0.10 -2.67
C VAL A 52 -8.39 -0.83 -2.99
N ALA A 53 -7.45 -1.01 -2.04
CA ALA A 53 -6.36 -1.97 -2.20
C ALA A 53 -6.89 -3.40 -2.39
N ALA A 54 -7.86 -3.83 -1.57
CA ALA A 54 -8.46 -5.16 -1.68
C ALA A 54 -9.09 -5.40 -3.07
N ALA A 55 -9.76 -4.41 -3.66
CA ALA A 55 -10.28 -4.51 -5.02
C ALA A 55 -9.18 -4.75 -6.05
N VAL A 56 -8.03 -4.06 -5.91
CA VAL A 56 -6.86 -4.26 -6.77
C VAL A 56 -6.25 -5.65 -6.59
N LEU A 57 -6.13 -6.11 -5.35
CA LEU A 57 -5.61 -7.44 -5.04
C LEU A 57 -6.52 -8.55 -5.60
N LEU A 58 -7.84 -8.39 -5.51
CA LEU A 58 -8.80 -9.30 -6.15
C LEU A 58 -8.53 -9.43 -7.67
N LEU A 59 -8.28 -8.31 -8.35
CA LEU A 59 -7.92 -8.32 -9.77
C LEU A 59 -6.59 -9.02 -10.00
N ALA A 60 -5.57 -8.78 -9.16
CA ALA A 60 -4.26 -9.43 -9.28
C ALA A 60 -4.35 -10.94 -9.12
N PHE A 61 -5.15 -11.44 -8.17
CA PHE A 61 -5.36 -12.88 -7.98
C PHE A 61 -6.17 -13.52 -9.10
N ALA A 62 -7.13 -12.81 -9.70
CA ALA A 62 -7.99 -13.36 -10.74
C ALA A 62 -7.37 -13.32 -12.14
N PHE A 63 -6.63 -12.26 -12.46
CA PHE A 63 -6.11 -12.01 -13.82
C PHE A 63 -4.59 -12.15 -13.93
N GLY A 64 -3.92 -12.50 -12.85
CA GLY A 64 -2.47 -12.65 -12.77
C GLY A 64 -1.78 -11.42 -12.19
N ILE A 65 -0.81 -11.70 -11.34
CA ILE A 65 -0.05 -10.69 -10.60
C ILE A 65 0.76 -9.82 -11.56
N ASP A 66 1.46 -10.44 -12.52
CA ASP A 66 2.32 -9.73 -13.48
C ASP A 66 1.52 -8.83 -14.42
N SER A 67 0.37 -9.31 -14.89
CA SER A 67 -0.51 -8.53 -15.75
C SER A 67 -1.07 -7.31 -15.03
N THR A 68 -1.51 -7.49 -13.78
CA THR A 68 -2.05 -6.41 -12.96
C THR A 68 -0.94 -5.44 -12.53
N ARG A 69 0.24 -5.96 -12.21
CA ARG A 69 1.42 -5.15 -11.91
C ARG A 69 1.83 -4.28 -13.10
N ALA A 70 1.87 -4.83 -14.30
CA ALA A 70 2.22 -4.08 -15.51
C ALA A 70 1.24 -2.94 -15.80
N TRP A 71 -0.03 -3.13 -15.50
CA TRP A 71 -1.08 -2.13 -15.68
C TRP A 71 -1.08 -1.06 -14.60
N LEU A 72 -0.85 -1.44 -13.32
CA LEU A 72 -0.82 -0.54 -12.16
C LEU A 72 0.59 -0.04 -11.83
N ALA A 73 1.59 -0.44 -12.63
CA ALA A 73 3.01 -0.31 -12.31
C ALA A 73 3.43 1.07 -11.79
N GLY A 74 4.27 0.99 -10.79
CA GLY A 74 5.22 2.01 -10.31
C GLY A 74 4.79 3.47 -10.23
N PRO A 75 4.51 4.16 -11.33
CA PRO A 75 4.19 5.59 -11.27
C PRO A 75 2.86 5.87 -10.58
N LEU A 76 1.81 5.07 -10.82
CA LEU A 76 0.50 5.31 -10.19
C LEU A 76 0.55 5.13 -8.67
N THR A 77 1.17 4.06 -8.21
CA THR A 77 1.34 3.78 -6.78
C THR A 77 2.20 4.86 -6.11
N ARG A 78 3.30 5.26 -6.76
CA ARG A 78 4.17 6.33 -6.25
C ARG A 78 3.46 7.67 -6.20
N THR A 79 2.71 8.03 -7.24
CA THR A 79 1.94 9.29 -7.26
C THR A 79 0.82 9.29 -6.25
N ALA A 80 0.14 8.16 -6.02
CA ALA A 80 -0.89 8.03 -4.99
C ALA A 80 -0.29 8.25 -3.58
N VAL A 81 0.83 7.59 -3.26
CA VAL A 81 1.50 7.74 -1.97
C VAL A 81 2.09 9.14 -1.80
N ALA A 82 2.84 9.63 -2.77
CA ALA A 82 3.48 10.95 -2.69
C ALA A 82 2.44 12.08 -2.71
N GLY A 83 1.44 12.00 -3.59
CA GLY A 83 0.38 12.99 -3.70
C GLY A 83 -0.53 13.02 -2.48
N GLY A 84 -0.94 11.85 -1.97
CA GLY A 84 -1.75 11.75 -0.75
C GLY A 84 -1.00 12.26 0.48
N GLY A 85 0.27 11.88 0.64
CA GLY A 85 1.12 12.39 1.73
C GLY A 85 1.39 13.88 1.62
N ALA A 86 1.64 14.39 0.41
CA ALA A 86 1.80 15.82 0.18
C ALA A 86 0.52 16.60 0.49
N ALA A 87 -0.65 16.12 0.06
CA ALA A 87 -1.94 16.76 0.36
C ALA A 87 -2.18 16.84 1.87
N PHE A 88 -1.95 15.74 2.59
CA PHE A 88 -2.03 15.71 4.05
C PHE A 88 -1.09 16.73 4.70
N ALA A 89 0.18 16.75 4.30
CA ALA A 89 1.17 17.67 4.83
C ALA A 89 0.83 19.13 4.51
N PHE A 90 0.38 19.42 3.29
CA PHE A 90 0.01 20.77 2.86
C PHE A 90 -1.17 21.32 3.68
N ILE A 91 -2.19 20.49 3.92
CA ILE A 91 -3.35 20.91 4.72
C ILE A 91 -2.93 21.14 6.18
N GLY A 92 -2.12 20.21 6.74
CA GLY A 92 -1.67 20.36 8.13
C GLY A 92 -0.76 21.57 8.35
N LEU A 93 0.22 21.77 7.47
CA LEU A 93 1.17 22.89 7.53
C LEU A 93 0.51 24.23 7.16
N GLY A 94 -0.46 24.21 6.24
CA GLY A 94 -1.22 25.39 5.87
C GLY A 94 -1.98 25.99 7.04
N ALA A 95 -2.56 25.18 7.92
CA ALA A 95 -3.21 25.66 9.14
C ALA A 95 -2.22 26.38 10.06
N ILE A 96 -1.00 25.84 10.22
CA ILE A 96 0.07 26.49 11.00
C ILE A 96 0.50 27.83 10.39
N ALA A 97 0.57 27.91 9.04
CA ALA A 97 0.91 29.17 8.36
C ALA A 97 -0.14 30.25 8.54
N LEU A 98 -1.36 29.90 8.96
CA LEU A 98 -2.48 30.78 9.29
C LEU A 98 -2.63 30.99 10.81
N ASP A 99 -1.56 30.79 11.59
CA ASP A 99 -1.52 30.91 13.04
C ASP A 99 -2.41 29.91 13.80
N GLY A 100 -2.83 28.82 13.12
CA GLY A 100 -3.59 27.71 13.73
C GLY A 100 -2.69 26.56 14.17
N ALA A 101 -3.28 25.55 14.82
CA ALA A 101 -2.62 24.28 15.11
C ALA A 101 -2.56 23.38 13.87
N PHE A 102 -1.70 22.36 13.88
CA PHE A 102 -1.63 21.38 12.78
C PHE A 102 -2.99 20.69 12.57
N LEU A 103 -3.50 20.71 11.35
CA LEU A 103 -4.84 20.21 10.97
C LEU A 103 -6.01 20.97 11.62
N GLU A 104 -5.81 22.20 12.05
CA GLU A 104 -6.89 23.05 12.53
C GLU A 104 -7.66 23.68 11.37
N TYR A 105 -8.67 22.97 10.89
CA TYR A 105 -9.45 23.39 9.71
C TYR A 105 -10.18 24.74 9.88
N VAL A 106 -10.45 25.13 11.11
CA VAL A 106 -11.11 26.42 11.42
C VAL A 106 -10.20 27.61 11.06
N ALA A 107 -8.86 27.43 11.10
CA ALA A 107 -7.90 28.46 10.74
C ALA A 107 -8.01 28.94 9.27
N TYR A 108 -8.62 28.11 8.41
CA TYR A 108 -8.85 28.47 6.99
C TYR A 108 -10.06 29.38 6.76
N ASP A 109 -10.88 29.65 7.80
CA ASP A 109 -12.04 30.55 7.77
C ASP A 109 -13.09 30.28 6.67
N PHE A 110 -13.24 29.03 6.26
CA PHE A 110 -14.25 28.60 5.29
C PHE A 110 -15.60 28.20 5.91
N GLY A 111 -15.78 28.49 7.20
CA GLY A 111 -16.98 28.12 7.94
C GLY A 111 -17.13 26.60 8.16
N SER A 112 -18.28 26.17 8.66
CA SER A 112 -18.53 24.76 8.99
C SER A 112 -18.46 23.82 7.77
N THR A 113 -18.87 24.29 6.60
CA THR A 113 -18.79 23.54 5.35
C THR A 113 -17.33 23.32 4.92
N GLY A 114 -16.46 24.33 5.12
CA GLY A 114 -15.04 24.23 4.81
C GLY A 114 -14.30 23.24 5.71
N VAL A 115 -14.68 23.17 6.99
CA VAL A 115 -14.13 22.17 7.92
C VAL A 115 -14.44 20.76 7.44
N LYS A 116 -15.68 20.50 7.00
CA LYS A 116 -16.09 19.20 6.46
C LYS A 116 -15.26 18.81 5.23
N TYR A 117 -15.14 19.70 4.24
CA TYR A 117 -14.32 19.43 3.06
C TYR A 117 -12.83 19.29 3.38
N GLY A 118 -12.33 19.99 4.40
CA GLY A 118 -10.96 19.82 4.87
C GLY A 118 -10.72 18.42 5.41
N ILE A 119 -11.64 17.89 6.22
CA ILE A 119 -11.59 16.52 6.72
C ILE A 119 -11.63 15.51 5.57
N GLU A 120 -12.60 15.64 4.66
CA GLU A 120 -12.74 14.74 3.50
C GLU A 120 -11.48 14.72 2.61
N LEU A 121 -10.86 15.89 2.39
CA LEU A 121 -9.65 15.98 1.57
C LEU A 121 -8.46 15.30 2.25
N VAL A 122 -8.32 15.43 3.57
CA VAL A 122 -7.30 14.73 4.35
C VAL A 122 -7.54 13.23 4.31
N GLU A 123 -8.79 12.78 4.46
CA GLU A 123 -9.15 11.36 4.39
C GLU A 123 -8.86 10.77 3.01
N LEU A 124 -9.13 11.51 1.93
CA LEU A 124 -8.76 11.12 0.57
C LEU A 124 -7.24 10.97 0.43
N GLY A 125 -6.47 11.89 1.01
CA GLY A 125 -5.01 11.81 1.06
C GLY A 125 -4.52 10.55 1.79
N ILE A 126 -5.08 10.28 2.98
CA ILE A 126 -4.77 9.06 3.76
C ILE A 126 -5.14 7.81 2.96
N GLY A 127 -6.33 7.77 2.35
CA GLY A 127 -6.78 6.63 1.54
C GLY A 127 -5.89 6.35 0.34
N ALA A 128 -5.40 7.39 -0.33
CA ALA A 128 -4.45 7.27 -1.43
C ALA A 128 -3.10 6.69 -0.94
N VAL A 129 -2.59 7.14 0.21
CA VAL A 129 -1.37 6.59 0.82
C VAL A 129 -1.57 5.13 1.20
N VAL A 130 -2.63 4.80 1.93
CA VAL A 130 -2.90 3.44 2.42
C VAL A 130 -3.06 2.47 1.25
N SER A 131 -3.90 2.81 0.27
CA SER A 131 -4.10 1.94 -0.90
C SER A 131 -2.82 1.77 -1.71
N GLY A 132 -2.08 2.84 -1.95
CA GLY A 132 -0.81 2.81 -2.67
C GLY A 132 0.25 1.97 -1.95
N VAL A 133 0.40 2.13 -0.64
CA VAL A 133 1.37 1.35 0.16
C VAL A 133 1.00 -0.13 0.17
N LEU A 134 -0.28 -0.49 0.42
CA LEU A 134 -0.71 -1.89 0.46
C LEU A 134 -0.53 -2.59 -0.90
N VAL A 135 -0.91 -1.93 -1.98
CA VAL A 135 -0.71 -2.46 -3.35
C VAL A 135 0.78 -2.57 -3.67
N GLY A 136 1.58 -1.57 -3.33
CA GLY A 136 3.03 -1.59 -3.52
C GLY A 136 3.72 -2.71 -2.76
N LEU A 137 3.39 -2.90 -1.47
CA LEU A 137 3.90 -3.98 -0.63
C LEU A 137 3.52 -5.35 -1.20
N PHE A 138 2.25 -5.52 -1.60
CA PHE A 138 1.80 -6.77 -2.20
C PHE A 138 2.64 -7.14 -3.42
N PHE A 139 2.81 -6.22 -4.36
CA PHE A 139 3.61 -6.50 -5.56
C PHE A 139 5.10 -6.68 -5.27
N SER A 140 5.66 -6.03 -4.27
CA SER A 140 7.05 -6.23 -3.85
C SER A 140 7.25 -7.61 -3.25
N LEU A 141 6.34 -8.07 -2.40
CA LEU A 141 6.39 -9.42 -1.82
C LEU A 141 6.16 -10.51 -2.87
N ALA A 142 5.22 -10.29 -3.79
CA ALA A 142 4.90 -11.23 -4.87
C ALA A 142 6.04 -11.41 -5.87
N SER A 143 6.89 -10.40 -6.05
CA SER A 143 8.07 -10.51 -6.93
C SER A 143 9.27 -11.21 -6.30
N GLY A 144 9.23 -11.51 -5.02
CA GLY A 144 10.38 -12.08 -4.30
C GLY A 144 11.58 -11.14 -4.15
N ASP A 145 11.42 -9.88 -4.50
CA ASP A 145 12.48 -8.85 -4.54
C ASP A 145 12.69 -8.17 -3.18
N PHE A 146 12.23 -8.82 -2.12
CA PHE A 146 12.42 -8.36 -0.76
C PHE A 146 13.79 -8.83 -0.25
N THR A 147 14.84 -8.14 -0.63
CA THR A 147 16.13 -8.23 0.04
C THR A 147 16.03 -7.52 1.39
N LEU A 148 15.88 -8.32 2.46
CA LEU A 148 16.20 -7.82 3.80
C LEU A 148 17.63 -7.30 3.74
N PRO A 149 17.95 -6.11 4.31
CA PRO A 149 19.33 -5.77 4.54
C PRO A 149 19.94 -6.91 5.35
N ALA A 150 20.95 -7.58 4.78
CA ALA A 150 21.69 -8.60 5.48
C ALA A 150 22.16 -7.95 6.78
N GLY A 151 21.59 -8.38 7.92
CA GLY A 151 22.16 -8.04 9.21
C GLY A 151 23.61 -8.47 9.15
N ASP A 152 24.50 -7.56 9.48
CA ASP A 152 25.92 -7.82 9.69
C ASP A 152 26.02 -8.95 10.71
N ALA A 153 25.97 -10.19 10.25
CA ALA A 153 26.31 -11.36 11.02
C ALA A 153 27.82 -11.31 11.13
N GLY A 154 28.28 -10.69 12.22
CA GLY A 154 29.68 -10.61 12.54
C GLY A 154 30.32 -11.98 12.41
N ASP A 155 31.30 -12.06 11.52
CA ASP A 155 32.23 -13.16 11.38
C ASP A 155 33.13 -13.19 12.62
N ASP A 156 32.58 -13.59 13.77
CA ASP A 156 33.30 -13.98 14.97
C ASP A 156 33.25 -15.50 15.11
N GLU A 157 33.76 -16.22 14.12
CA GLU A 157 34.27 -17.56 14.37
C GLU A 157 35.76 -17.45 14.58
N GLY A 158 36.07 -17.29 15.88
CA GLY A 158 37.40 -17.30 16.44
C GLY A 158 38.18 -18.55 16.01
N ASP A 159 39.30 -18.25 15.39
CA ASP A 159 40.49 -19.06 15.27
C ASP A 159 40.89 -19.55 16.68
N ALA A 160 40.51 -20.76 17.02
CA ALA A 160 40.91 -21.40 18.27
C ALA A 160 41.47 -22.80 18.02
N ALA A 161 42.79 -22.80 17.87
CA ALA A 161 43.63 -23.86 18.37
C ALA A 161 43.64 -25.24 17.70
N THR A 162 44.50 -25.35 16.71
CA THR A 162 45.26 -26.59 16.54
C THR A 162 46.72 -26.28 16.83
N SER A 163 47.13 -26.50 18.05
CA SER A 163 48.56 -26.64 18.39
C SER A 163 48.72 -27.80 19.36
N GLY A 164 49.53 -28.73 18.96
CA GLY A 164 50.18 -29.68 19.85
C GLY A 164 49.56 -31.09 19.81
N GLY A 165 50.34 -31.99 19.46
CA GLY A 165 51.55 -32.55 19.82
C GLY A 165 51.86 -33.85 19.14
N GLU A 166 52.91 -33.81 18.40
CA GLU A 166 53.73 -34.99 18.20
C GLU A 166 54.44 -35.28 19.51
N GLU A 167 54.53 -36.53 19.83
CA GLU A 167 55.74 -37.29 20.33
C GLU A 167 55.23 -38.60 20.91
N SER A 168 55.58 -39.66 20.42
CA SER A 168 56.63 -40.67 20.36
C SER A 168 56.06 -42.05 20.07
#